data_a8e5358e0667fe4c6d46bde7639fc062
#
_entry.id   a8e5358e0667fe4c6d46bde7639fc062
#
_cell.length_a   1.000
_cell.length_b   1.000
_cell.length_c   1.000
_cell.angle_alpha   90.00
_cell.angle_beta   90.00
_cell.angle_gamma   90.00
#
_symmetry.space_group_name_H-M   'P 1'
#
loop_
_entity.id
_entity.type
_entity.pdbx_description
1 polymer ?
#
loop_
_entity_poly.entity_id
_entity_poly.type
_entity_poly.pdbx_seq_one_letter_code
_entity_poly.pdbx_strand_id
1 'polypeptide(L)' 'MPYPAGHRIQVKAKIVQSARQLFNRHGFDNVSVSQIMAGVGLTHGGFYSYFKSKNDL' A
#
# COMPACT_ATOMS: atom_id res chain seq x y z
N MET A 1 -18.61 -2.30 17.01
CA MET A 1 -18.04 -0.98 16.75
C MET A 1 -17.52 -0.91 15.33
N PRO A 2 -18.10 -0.09 14.51
CA PRO A 2 -17.55 0.06 13.17
C PRO A 2 -16.18 0.70 13.22
N TYR A 3 -15.39 0.42 12.21
CA TYR A 3 -14.07 1.03 12.12
C TYR A 3 -14.21 2.54 11.98
N PRO A 4 -13.46 3.31 12.75
CA PRO A 4 -13.47 4.76 12.57
C PRO A 4 -12.88 5.12 11.20
N ALA A 5 -13.22 6.29 10.71
CA ALA A 5 -12.65 6.77 9.46
C ALA A 5 -11.13 6.73 9.49
N GLY A 6 -10.54 6.95 10.66
CA GLY A 6 -9.09 6.89 10.83
C GLY A 6 -8.48 5.52 10.54
N HIS A 7 -9.27 4.44 10.61
CA HIS A 7 -8.74 3.11 10.30
C HIS A 7 -8.28 3.03 8.83
N ARG A 8 -9.10 3.51 7.91
CA ARG A 8 -8.71 3.52 6.49
C ARG A 8 -7.50 4.41 6.25
N ILE A 9 -7.46 5.55 6.92
CA ILE A 9 -6.33 6.47 6.80
C ILE A 9 -5.05 5.80 7.29
N GLN A 10 -5.12 5.07 8.41
CA GLN A 10 -3.97 4.36 8.95
C GLN A 10 -3.47 3.27 8.01
N VAL A 11 -4.41 2.48 7.45
CA VAL A 11 -4.04 1.42 6.51
C VAL A 11 -3.41 2.03 5.26
N LYS A 12 -4.01 3.09 4.74
CA LYS A 12 -3.49 3.79 3.57
C LYS A 12 -2.07 4.29 3.82
N ALA A 13 -1.83 4.87 4.99
CA ALA A 13 -0.50 5.35 5.36
C ALA A 13 0.52 4.21 5.42
N LYS A 14 0.11 3.06 5.93
CA LYS A 14 1.01 1.89 5.99
C LYS A 14 1.36 1.40 4.59
N ILE A 15 0.40 1.41 3.67
CA ILE A 15 0.65 1.02 2.28
C ILE A 15 1.66 1.96 1.65
N VAL A 16 1.47 3.26 1.81
CA VAL A 16 2.40 4.26 1.28
C VAL A 16 3.79 4.07 1.86
N GLN A 17 3.88 3.85 3.17
CA GLN A 17 5.18 3.67 3.82
C GLN A 17 5.89 2.43 3.30
N SER A 18 5.17 1.32 3.15
CA SER A 18 5.73 0.09 2.59
C SER A 18 6.23 0.33 1.16
N ALA A 19 5.42 1.02 0.35
CA ALA A 19 5.76 1.32 -1.03
C ALA A 19 7.03 2.16 -1.11
N ARG A 20 7.13 3.19 -0.28
CA ARG A 20 8.29 4.09 -0.29
C ARG A 20 9.56 3.35 0.08
N GLN A 21 9.49 2.48 1.09
CA GLN A 21 10.65 1.69 1.48
C GLN A 21 11.12 0.79 0.34
N LEU A 22 10.17 0.14 -0.33
CA LEU A 22 10.50 -0.74 -1.44
C LEU A 22 11.04 0.04 -2.64
N PHE A 23 10.43 1.18 -2.94
CA PHE A 23 10.91 2.03 -4.03
C PHE A 23 12.34 2.49 -3.79
N ASN A 24 12.67 2.83 -2.55
CA ASN A 24 14.01 3.28 -2.20
C ASN A 24 15.02 2.15 -2.30
N ARG A 25 14.61 0.91 -2.07
CA ARG A 25 15.52 -0.24 -2.12
C ARG A 25 15.71 -0.78 -3.51
N HIS A 26 14.62 -0.85 -4.28
CA HIS A 26 14.61 -1.58 -5.55
C HIS A 26 14.33 -0.70 -6.76
N GLY A 27 13.86 0.51 -6.56
CA GLY A 27 13.42 1.38 -7.63
C GLY A 27 11.94 1.18 -7.94
N PHE A 28 11.32 2.23 -8.46
CA PHE A 28 9.88 2.24 -8.70
C PHE A 28 9.44 1.10 -9.64
N ASP A 29 10.19 0.91 -10.72
CA ASP A 29 9.80 -0.04 -11.75
C ASP A 29 9.99 -1.50 -11.32
N ASN A 30 10.79 -1.72 -10.29
CA ASN A 30 11.11 -3.06 -9.82
C ASN A 30 10.21 -3.52 -8.67
N VAL A 31 9.25 -2.69 -8.27
CA VAL A 31 8.34 -2.98 -7.17
C VAL A 31 6.93 -3.20 -7.70
N SER A 32 6.30 -4.30 -7.30
CA SER A 32 4.93 -4.60 -7.70
C SER A 32 3.96 -4.29 -6.56
N VAL A 33 2.69 -4.10 -6.92
CA VAL A 33 1.61 -3.92 -5.93
C VAL A 33 1.56 -5.09 -4.98
N SER A 34 1.77 -6.32 -5.48
CA SER A 34 1.78 -7.50 -4.63
C SER A 34 2.84 -7.43 -3.54
N GLN A 35 4.03 -6.95 -3.88
CA GLN A 35 5.12 -6.78 -2.91
C GLN A 35 4.74 -5.76 -1.84
N ILE A 36 4.15 -4.65 -2.27
CA ILE A 36 3.74 -3.59 -1.35
C ILE A 36 2.71 -4.11 -0.36
N MET A 37 1.69 -4.79 -0.86
CA MET A 37 0.61 -5.27 0.00
C MET A 37 1.07 -6.41 0.91
N ALA A 38 1.96 -7.27 0.43
CA ALA A 38 2.53 -8.32 1.27
C ALA A 38 3.30 -7.72 2.44
N GLY A 39 3.95 -6.59 2.22
CA GLY A 39 4.70 -5.90 3.27
C GLY A 39 3.83 -5.39 4.41
N VAL A 40 2.54 -5.18 4.16
CA VAL A 40 1.61 -4.72 5.21
C VAL A 40 0.60 -5.81 5.59
N GLY A 41 0.79 -7.03 5.10
CA GLY A 41 -0.06 -8.16 5.47
C GLY A 41 -1.44 -8.15 4.83
N LEU A 42 -1.58 -7.51 3.68
CA LEU A 42 -2.86 -7.40 2.98
C LEU A 42 -2.80 -8.11 1.64
N THR A 43 -3.99 -8.33 1.05
CA THR A 43 -4.08 -8.99 -0.25
C THR A 43 -3.84 -7.97 -1.37
N HIS A 44 -3.40 -8.47 -2.54
CA HIS A 44 -3.19 -7.62 -3.71
C HIS A 44 -4.46 -6.85 -4.08
N GLY A 45 -5.61 -7.54 -4.06
CA GLY A 45 -6.88 -6.90 -4.43
C GLY A 45 -7.25 -5.73 -3.52
N GLY A 46 -6.81 -5.77 -2.26
CA GLY A 46 -7.09 -4.70 -1.32
C GLY A 46 -6.46 -3.37 -1.69
N PHE A 47 -5.37 -3.41 -2.47
CA PHE A 47 -4.72 -2.20 -2.92
C PHE A 47 -5.68 -1.27 -3.68
N TYR A 48 -6.48 -1.84 -4.56
CA TYR A 48 -7.35 -1.05 -5.42
C TYR A 48 -8.54 -0.43 -4.69
N SER A 49 -8.73 -0.79 -3.43
CA SER A 49 -9.69 -0.11 -2.57
C SER A 49 -9.16 1.24 -2.07
N TYR A 50 -7.86 1.43 -2.11
CA TYR A 50 -7.20 2.63 -1.60
C TYR A 50 -6.56 3.47 -2.69
N PHE A 51 -6.05 2.84 -3.74
CA PHE A 51 -5.33 3.53 -4.81
C PHE A 51 -5.75 2.94 -6.15
N LYS A 52 -5.68 3.76 -7.19
CA LYS A 52 -6.00 3.29 -8.54
C LYS A 52 -4.87 2.49 -9.15
N SER A 53 -3.64 2.90 -8.89
CA SER A 53 -2.46 2.26 -9.45
C SER A 53 -1.25 2.58 -8.61
N LYS A 54 -0.13 1.94 -8.95
CA LYS A 54 1.14 2.18 -8.29
C LYS A 54 1.56 3.66 -8.39
N ASN A 55 1.17 4.33 -9.46
CA ASN A 55 1.48 5.74 -9.67
C ASN A 55 0.79 6.67 -8.68
N ASP A 56 -0.26 6.20 -8.01
CA ASP A 56 -0.98 7.00 -7.03
C ASP A 56 -0.28 7.05 -5.67
N LEU A 57 0.79 6.32 -5.53
CA LEU A 57 1.54 6.27 -4.26
C LEU A 57 2.53 7.44 -4.09
#